data_22f14f9cb9ec47c73e5a4612de4b9f1d
#
_entry.id   22f14f9cb9ec47c73e5a4612de4b9f1d
#
_cell.length_a   1.000
_cell.length_b   1.000
_cell.length_c   1.000
_cell.angle_alpha   90.00
_cell.angle_beta   90.00
_cell.angle_gamma   90.00
#
_symmetry.space_group_name_H-M   'P 1'
#
loop_
_entity.id
_entity.type
_entity.pdbx_description
1 polymer ?
#
loop_
_entity_poly.entity_id
_entity_poly.type
_entity_poly.pdbx_seq_one_letter_code
_entity_poly.pdbx_strand_id
1 'polypeptide(L)'
;MPLCSIKDYPDVLFRGTVEGFYGQPWSHADRIEQIRFYGRIKLNTYIYGPKDDPYHSSPNWRKPYPAEEAEHIKELAEEATHNKVNFVWAIHPGQDIQWNLTDSMNILSKFEKMYDLGVRSFAVFFDDISGEGARPEKQAGLLNYIHKEFITKKNDVQPLIMCPTEYNRSWAKTDYLDILGTQLDPAIQIMWTGDRVVADITKEGVEWVNNRIRRPAYIWWNFPVSDYCQDHLLMGPAYGLDTQAAGTMTGFVSNPMEYAEASKVAIFGVGMYTWNIENYDPTQAWKDACDFIMPEASMAFRIF
;
A
#
# COMPACT_ATOMS: atom_id res chain seq x y z
N MET A 1 19.25 -33.03 -21.49
CA MET A 1 18.30 -31.93 -21.16
C MET A 1 18.55 -30.78 -22.14
N PRO A 2 17.53 -30.17 -22.72
CA PRO A 2 17.76 -29.01 -23.54
C PRO A 2 18.30 -27.86 -22.66
N LEU A 3 19.28 -27.12 -23.18
CA LEU A 3 19.77 -25.91 -22.54
C LEU A 3 18.64 -24.86 -22.63
N CYS A 4 18.17 -24.33 -21.50
CA CYS A 4 17.25 -23.22 -21.46
C CYS A 4 17.87 -22.06 -20.69
N SER A 5 17.61 -20.84 -21.15
CA SER A 5 17.90 -19.60 -20.43
C SER A 5 16.58 -19.00 -19.98
N ILE A 6 16.43 -18.76 -18.66
CA ILE A 6 15.25 -18.14 -18.09
C ILE A 6 15.65 -16.77 -17.58
N LYS A 7 14.90 -15.73 -18.00
CA LYS A 7 15.01 -14.38 -17.48
C LYS A 7 13.61 -13.96 -17.01
N ASP A 8 13.42 -13.92 -15.68
CA ASP A 8 12.12 -13.66 -15.06
C ASP A 8 12.32 -12.76 -13.82
N TYR A 9 11.70 -11.59 -13.82
CA TYR A 9 11.75 -10.61 -12.72
C TYR A 9 10.52 -9.67 -12.82
N PRO A 10 10.09 -9.08 -11.70
CA PRO A 10 8.94 -8.19 -11.70
C PRO A 10 9.25 -6.83 -12.32
N ASP A 11 8.25 -6.22 -12.96
CA ASP A 11 8.33 -4.85 -13.47
C ASP A 11 8.16 -3.80 -12.35
N VAL A 12 7.49 -4.16 -11.25
CA VAL A 12 7.27 -3.27 -10.10
C VAL A 12 7.97 -3.83 -8.87
N LEU A 13 8.79 -3.00 -8.20
CA LEU A 13 9.61 -3.44 -7.07
C LEU A 13 8.76 -3.84 -5.85
N PHE A 14 7.82 -2.98 -5.41
CA PHE A 14 6.93 -3.22 -4.28
C PHE A 14 5.53 -3.51 -4.81
N ARG A 15 4.99 -4.69 -4.51
CA ARG A 15 3.75 -5.22 -5.09
C ARG A 15 2.89 -5.86 -4.02
N GLY A 16 1.61 -5.48 -3.91
CA GLY A 16 0.76 -6.10 -2.90
C GLY A 16 -0.53 -5.38 -2.62
N THR A 17 -0.83 -5.22 -1.33
CA THR A 17 -2.07 -4.60 -0.88
C THR A 17 -1.82 -3.55 0.20
N VAL A 18 -2.80 -2.66 0.34
CA VAL A 18 -2.94 -1.75 1.48
C VAL A 18 -4.30 -1.99 2.11
N GLU A 19 -4.32 -2.44 3.37
CA GLU A 19 -5.55 -2.52 4.17
C GLU A 19 -5.93 -1.10 4.61
N GLY A 20 -6.64 -0.39 3.72
CA GLY A 20 -6.98 1.02 3.92
C GLY A 20 -8.45 1.33 3.64
N PHE A 21 -9.29 0.30 3.47
CA PHE A 21 -10.73 0.42 3.24
C PHE A 21 -11.48 0.84 4.51
N TYR A 22 -12.64 1.44 4.32
CA TYR A 22 -13.63 1.67 5.38
C TYR A 22 -14.57 0.46 5.48
N GLY A 23 -15.04 0.13 6.68
CA GLY A 23 -15.90 -1.01 6.95
C GLY A 23 -15.32 -1.91 8.04
N GLN A 24 -15.69 -3.19 8.04
CA GLN A 24 -15.17 -4.17 8.99
C GLN A 24 -13.72 -4.53 8.62
N PRO A 25 -12.75 -4.23 9.48
CA PRO A 25 -11.36 -4.60 9.18
C PRO A 25 -11.17 -6.11 9.18
N TRP A 26 -10.15 -6.55 8.49
CA TRP A 26 -9.80 -7.97 8.46
C TRP A 26 -9.46 -8.49 9.85
N SER A 27 -9.89 -9.71 10.12
CA SER A 27 -9.46 -10.41 11.34
C SER A 27 -7.96 -10.70 11.29
N HIS A 28 -7.36 -10.98 12.45
CA HIS A 28 -5.96 -11.42 12.51
C HIS A 28 -5.70 -12.66 11.66
N ALA A 29 -6.64 -13.63 11.69
CA ALA A 29 -6.55 -14.83 10.87
C ALA A 29 -6.61 -14.54 9.38
N ASP A 30 -7.49 -13.63 8.92
CA ASP A 30 -7.56 -13.20 7.54
C ASP A 30 -6.26 -12.56 7.08
N ARG A 31 -5.65 -11.71 7.90
CA ARG A 31 -4.36 -11.07 7.60
C ARG A 31 -3.23 -12.09 7.42
N ILE A 32 -3.16 -13.10 8.29
CA ILE A 32 -2.20 -14.21 8.17
C ILE A 32 -2.40 -14.95 6.85
N GLU A 33 -3.64 -15.31 6.51
CA GLU A 33 -3.94 -16.03 5.27
C GLU A 33 -3.69 -15.17 4.01
N GLN A 34 -3.93 -13.86 4.07
CA GLN A 34 -3.57 -12.95 2.99
C GLN A 34 -2.04 -12.90 2.78
N ILE A 35 -1.25 -12.78 3.84
CA ILE A 35 0.22 -12.77 3.76
C ILE A 35 0.74 -14.06 3.13
N ARG A 36 0.21 -15.22 3.53
CA ARG A 36 0.53 -16.53 2.94
C ARG A 36 0.16 -16.58 1.45
N PHE A 37 -1.02 -16.08 1.10
CA PHE A 37 -1.46 -16.00 -0.28
C PHE A 37 -0.53 -15.12 -1.12
N TYR A 38 -0.11 -13.95 -0.61
CA TYR A 38 0.80 -13.05 -1.32
C TYR A 38 2.14 -13.72 -1.65
N GLY A 39 2.74 -14.41 -0.71
CA GLY A 39 3.98 -15.17 -0.95
C GLY A 39 3.84 -16.20 -2.08
N ARG A 40 2.68 -16.85 -2.19
CA ARG A 40 2.39 -17.85 -3.23
C ARG A 40 2.22 -17.26 -4.63
N ILE A 41 1.75 -16.02 -4.75
CA ILE A 41 1.52 -15.32 -6.02
C ILE A 41 2.57 -14.25 -6.32
N LYS A 42 3.73 -14.31 -5.65
CA LYS A 42 4.88 -13.42 -5.85
C LYS A 42 4.59 -11.93 -5.52
N LEU A 43 3.57 -11.61 -4.77
CA LEU A 43 3.43 -10.31 -4.12
C LEU A 43 4.37 -10.23 -2.92
N ASN A 44 4.88 -9.05 -2.63
CA ASN A 44 5.89 -8.87 -1.59
C ASN A 44 5.62 -7.71 -0.63
N THR A 45 4.40 -7.19 -0.60
CA THR A 45 4.06 -6.03 0.24
C THR A 45 2.66 -6.16 0.81
N TYR A 46 2.54 -5.98 2.12
CA TYR A 46 1.28 -5.78 2.80
C TYR A 46 1.38 -4.55 3.68
N ILE A 47 0.59 -3.52 3.38
CA ILE A 47 0.54 -2.27 4.16
C ILE A 47 -0.62 -2.36 5.15
N TYR A 48 -0.30 -2.35 6.44
CA TYR A 48 -1.24 -2.34 7.54
C TYR A 48 -1.63 -0.90 7.88
N GLY A 49 -2.85 -0.51 7.55
CA GLY A 49 -3.39 0.82 7.83
C GLY A 49 -4.91 0.80 8.01
N PRO A 50 -5.48 -0.15 8.82
CA PRO A 50 -6.93 -0.29 9.00
C PRO A 50 -7.53 0.97 9.64
N LYS A 51 -8.62 1.49 9.06
CA LYS A 51 -9.21 2.79 9.42
C LYS A 51 -9.76 2.87 10.83
N ASP A 52 -10.06 1.74 11.47
CA ASP A 52 -10.61 1.64 12.82
C ASP A 52 -9.58 1.29 13.91
N ASP A 53 -8.31 1.10 13.55
CA ASP A 53 -7.24 0.92 14.54
C ASP A 53 -6.90 2.25 15.21
N PRO A 54 -7.31 2.46 16.50
CA PRO A 54 -7.07 3.72 17.18
C PRO A 54 -5.61 3.95 17.58
N TYR A 55 -4.75 2.94 17.44
CA TYR A 55 -3.32 3.03 17.75
C TYR A 55 -2.46 3.29 16.51
N HIS A 56 -3.01 3.02 15.33
CA HIS A 56 -2.48 3.46 14.05
C HIS A 56 -2.84 4.93 13.78
N SER A 57 -4.03 5.37 14.22
CA SER A 57 -4.58 6.70 13.97
C SER A 57 -5.02 7.41 15.25
N SER A 58 -5.73 8.54 15.11
CA SER A 58 -6.39 9.24 16.23
C SER A 58 -7.45 8.33 16.88
N PRO A 59 -7.60 8.35 18.22
CA PRO A 59 -6.95 9.29 19.16
C PRO A 59 -5.67 8.77 19.80
N ASN A 60 -5.25 7.52 19.56
CA ASN A 60 -4.22 6.86 20.37
C ASN A 60 -2.89 6.61 19.64
N TRP A 61 -2.65 7.17 18.46
CA TRP A 61 -1.41 6.97 17.73
C TRP A 61 -0.14 7.32 18.54
N ARG A 62 -0.26 8.24 19.51
CA ARG A 62 0.82 8.61 20.44
C ARG A 62 1.12 7.54 21.50
N LYS A 63 0.18 6.61 21.75
CA LYS A 63 0.29 5.58 22.77
C LYS A 63 0.89 4.29 22.21
N PRO A 64 1.57 3.48 23.03
CA PRO A 64 1.92 2.12 22.64
C PRO A 64 0.66 1.30 22.41
N TYR A 65 0.77 0.26 21.59
CA TYR A 65 -0.25 -0.79 21.52
C TYR A 65 -0.39 -1.50 22.87
N PRO A 66 -1.59 -1.92 23.28
CA PRO A 66 -1.77 -2.92 24.32
C PRO A 66 -1.01 -4.21 23.98
N ALA A 67 -0.71 -5.02 25.01
CA ALA A 67 0.18 -6.17 24.83
C ALA A 67 -0.34 -7.21 23.84
N GLU A 68 -1.65 -7.46 23.81
CA GLU A 68 -2.29 -8.42 22.91
C GLU A 68 -2.18 -7.97 21.45
N GLU A 69 -2.53 -6.71 21.16
CA GLU A 69 -2.43 -6.14 19.82
C GLU A 69 -0.97 -6.01 19.35
N ALA A 70 -0.06 -5.72 20.28
CA ALA A 70 1.37 -5.71 19.98
C ALA A 70 1.88 -7.10 19.57
N GLU A 71 1.43 -8.17 20.23
CA GLU A 71 1.78 -9.55 19.85
C GLU A 71 1.19 -9.90 18.48
N HIS A 72 -0.05 -9.50 18.18
CA HIS A 72 -0.62 -9.66 16.83
C HIS A 72 0.22 -8.97 15.75
N ILE A 73 0.69 -7.75 15.99
CA ILE A 73 1.58 -7.05 15.03
C ILE A 73 2.88 -7.83 14.82
N LYS A 74 3.46 -8.36 15.89
CA LYS A 74 4.68 -9.16 15.83
C LYS A 74 4.46 -10.45 15.03
N GLU A 75 3.38 -11.19 15.28
CA GLU A 75 3.02 -12.40 14.53
C GLU A 75 2.85 -12.11 13.03
N LEU A 76 2.21 -10.98 12.67
CA LEU A 76 2.08 -10.56 11.27
C LEU A 76 3.45 -10.25 10.63
N ALA A 77 4.35 -9.58 11.34
CA ALA A 77 5.69 -9.28 10.85
C ALA A 77 6.54 -10.56 10.65
N GLU A 78 6.42 -11.52 11.58
CA GLU A 78 7.07 -12.83 11.49
C GLU A 78 6.53 -13.66 10.31
N GLU A 79 5.20 -13.77 10.17
CA GLU A 79 4.56 -14.48 9.07
C GLU A 79 4.93 -13.87 7.71
N ALA A 80 4.94 -12.52 7.62
CA ALA A 80 5.35 -11.82 6.41
C ALA A 80 6.81 -12.15 6.04
N THR A 81 7.71 -12.16 7.01
CA THR A 81 9.12 -12.54 6.80
C THR A 81 9.25 -13.96 6.25
N HIS A 82 8.51 -14.91 6.79
CA HIS A 82 8.49 -16.30 6.32
C HIS A 82 8.03 -16.41 4.85
N ASN A 83 7.04 -15.60 4.46
CA ASN A 83 6.47 -15.60 3.12
C ASN A 83 7.17 -14.63 2.14
N LYS A 84 8.27 -13.98 2.53
CA LYS A 84 8.99 -12.98 1.71
C LYS A 84 8.14 -11.76 1.36
N VAL A 85 7.25 -11.38 2.27
CA VAL A 85 6.39 -10.20 2.18
C VAL A 85 6.91 -9.13 3.13
N ASN A 86 7.00 -7.88 2.68
CA ASN A 86 7.28 -6.74 3.53
C ASN A 86 6.00 -6.36 4.28
N PHE A 87 5.99 -6.55 5.59
CA PHE A 87 4.96 -5.99 6.45
C PHE A 87 5.25 -4.52 6.69
N VAL A 88 4.45 -3.65 6.08
CA VAL A 88 4.56 -2.20 6.23
C VAL A 88 3.56 -1.74 7.28
N TRP A 89 4.05 -1.24 8.40
CA TRP A 89 3.18 -0.64 9.41
C TRP A 89 3.01 0.85 9.12
N ALA A 90 1.76 1.30 8.97
CA ALA A 90 1.44 2.70 8.72
C ALA A 90 1.01 3.42 10.01
N ILE A 91 1.23 4.75 10.08
CA ILE A 91 0.66 5.64 11.07
C ILE A 91 -0.10 6.78 10.38
N HIS A 92 -1.25 7.17 10.92
CA HIS A 92 -2.08 8.26 10.40
C HIS A 92 -2.29 9.34 11.47
N PRO A 93 -1.31 10.24 11.68
CA PRO A 93 -1.36 11.24 12.75
C PRO A 93 -2.12 12.52 12.35
N GLY A 94 -2.52 12.67 11.07
CA GLY A 94 -2.87 13.93 10.45
C GLY A 94 -4.06 14.68 11.01
N GLN A 95 -5.00 13.98 11.68
CA GLN A 95 -6.21 14.64 12.20
C GLN A 95 -5.96 15.53 13.42
N ASP A 96 -4.98 15.17 14.28
CA ASP A 96 -4.76 15.84 15.55
C ASP A 96 -3.30 16.17 15.88
N ILE A 97 -2.40 16.03 14.92
CA ILE A 97 -0.98 16.37 15.06
C ILE A 97 -0.78 17.87 15.32
N GLN A 98 0.06 18.20 16.31
CA GLN A 98 0.32 19.57 16.72
C GLN A 98 1.54 20.22 16.05
N TRP A 99 2.20 19.48 15.15
CA TRP A 99 3.38 19.95 14.41
C TRP A 99 4.53 20.49 15.31
N ASN A 100 4.70 19.90 16.47
CA ASN A 100 5.73 20.24 17.42
C ASN A 100 6.73 19.07 17.58
N LEU A 101 7.83 19.36 18.29
CA LEU A 101 8.87 18.35 18.54
C LEU A 101 8.34 17.14 19.33
N THR A 102 7.41 17.36 20.26
CA THR A 102 6.85 16.30 21.10
C THR A 102 6.11 15.27 20.22
N ASP A 103 5.29 15.71 19.27
CA ASP A 103 4.58 14.80 18.37
C ASP A 103 5.55 14.10 17.41
N SER A 104 6.57 14.80 16.91
CA SER A 104 7.62 14.16 16.11
C SER A 104 8.36 13.07 16.90
N MET A 105 8.67 13.31 18.17
CA MET A 105 9.27 12.31 19.05
C MET A 105 8.33 11.15 19.39
N ASN A 106 7.02 11.41 19.53
CA ASN A 106 6.02 10.35 19.73
C ASN A 106 5.97 9.40 18.53
N ILE A 107 6.03 9.93 17.29
CA ILE A 107 6.10 9.09 16.09
C ILE A 107 7.37 8.25 16.07
N LEU A 108 8.53 8.85 16.34
CA LEU A 108 9.80 8.09 16.43
C LEU A 108 9.74 7.00 17.49
N SER A 109 9.22 7.31 18.68
CA SER A 109 9.06 6.32 19.74
C SER A 109 8.13 5.19 19.34
N LYS A 110 7.06 5.49 18.59
CA LYS A 110 6.13 4.48 18.07
C LYS A 110 6.84 3.60 17.03
N PHE A 111 7.60 4.19 16.10
CA PHE A 111 8.38 3.45 15.11
C PHE A 111 9.42 2.54 15.75
N GLU A 112 10.14 3.00 16.79
CA GLU A 112 11.08 2.16 17.51
C GLU A 112 10.38 0.94 18.14
N LYS A 113 9.20 1.13 18.74
CA LYS A 113 8.42 0.01 19.30
C LYS A 113 7.97 -0.99 18.24
N MET A 114 7.53 -0.50 17.07
CA MET A 114 7.19 -1.39 15.96
C MET A 114 8.43 -2.12 15.41
N TYR A 115 9.56 -1.43 15.34
CA TYR A 115 10.83 -2.03 14.94
C TYR A 115 11.24 -3.16 15.90
N ASP A 116 11.07 -2.98 17.22
CA ASP A 116 11.33 -3.99 18.24
C ASP A 116 10.41 -5.23 18.09
N LEU A 117 9.20 -5.03 17.56
CA LEU A 117 8.26 -6.12 17.20
C LEU A 117 8.60 -6.82 15.87
N GLY A 118 9.68 -6.43 15.19
CA GLY A 118 10.10 -7.05 13.93
C GLY A 118 9.69 -6.32 12.67
N VAL A 119 8.96 -5.20 12.75
CA VAL A 119 8.60 -4.38 11.58
C VAL A 119 9.85 -3.76 10.95
N ARG A 120 9.95 -3.82 9.61
CA ARG A 120 11.10 -3.29 8.84
C ARG A 120 10.69 -2.33 7.72
N SER A 121 9.40 -2.05 7.60
CA SER A 121 8.85 -1.11 6.61
C SER A 121 7.80 -0.23 7.26
N PHE A 122 7.83 1.06 6.94
CA PHE A 122 7.01 2.07 7.62
C PHE A 122 6.35 3.01 6.64
N ALA A 123 5.13 3.46 6.97
CA ALA A 123 4.41 4.47 6.22
C ALA A 123 3.82 5.55 7.14
N VAL A 124 3.63 6.74 6.60
CA VAL A 124 2.90 7.84 7.25
C VAL A 124 1.79 8.30 6.31
N PHE A 125 0.56 8.26 6.77
CA PHE A 125 -0.61 8.60 5.98
C PHE A 125 -1.18 9.96 6.38
N PHE A 126 -1.53 10.75 5.37
CA PHE A 126 -2.18 12.06 5.48
C PHE A 126 -3.41 12.16 4.57
N ASP A 127 -3.95 11.01 4.13
CA ASP A 127 -5.19 10.94 3.37
C ASP A 127 -6.40 11.38 4.20
N ASP A 128 -7.42 11.90 3.54
CA ASP A 128 -8.72 12.27 4.09
C ASP A 128 -8.67 13.25 5.28
N ILE A 129 -7.69 14.16 5.28
CA ILE A 129 -7.56 15.24 6.28
C ILE A 129 -7.68 16.62 5.65
N SER A 130 -7.77 17.64 6.47
CA SER A 130 -7.88 19.05 6.05
C SER A 130 -7.19 20.01 7.01
N GLY A 131 -7.17 21.29 6.67
CA GLY A 131 -6.63 22.35 7.51
C GLY A 131 -5.11 22.27 7.68
N GLU A 132 -4.62 22.52 8.87
CA GLU A 132 -3.17 22.56 9.16
C GLU A 132 -2.47 21.20 8.98
N GLY A 133 -3.22 20.09 9.13
CA GLY A 133 -2.74 18.73 8.88
C GLY A 133 -2.37 18.47 7.42
N ALA A 134 -3.04 19.17 6.51
CA ALA A 134 -2.91 19.01 5.06
C ALA A 134 -1.80 19.88 4.43
N ARG A 135 -1.01 20.64 5.22
CA ARG A 135 0.03 21.54 4.68
C ARG A 135 1.27 20.76 4.24
N PRO A 136 1.65 20.83 2.94
CA PRO A 136 2.72 20.02 2.39
C PRO A 136 4.09 20.33 3.01
N GLU A 137 4.37 21.60 3.39
CA GLU A 137 5.64 21.96 4.03
C GLU A 137 5.80 21.32 5.41
N LYS A 138 4.70 21.24 6.17
CA LYS A 138 4.70 20.59 7.49
C LYS A 138 4.85 19.08 7.37
N GLN A 139 4.15 18.47 6.42
CA GLN A 139 4.28 17.06 6.12
C GLN A 139 5.72 16.74 5.65
N ALA A 140 6.28 17.52 4.73
CA ALA A 140 7.65 17.34 4.27
C ALA A 140 8.67 17.49 5.41
N GLY A 141 8.52 18.50 6.26
CA GLY A 141 9.40 18.72 7.41
C GLY A 141 9.40 17.54 8.38
N LEU A 142 8.21 17.01 8.73
CA LEU A 142 8.06 15.85 9.60
C LEU A 142 8.68 14.58 8.98
N LEU A 143 8.36 14.31 7.71
CA LEU A 143 8.82 13.11 7.02
C LEU A 143 10.35 13.11 6.83
N ASN A 144 10.94 14.24 6.49
CA ASN A 144 12.40 14.39 6.42
C ASN A 144 13.05 14.18 7.80
N TYR A 145 12.41 14.66 8.88
CA TYR A 145 12.87 14.43 10.24
C TYR A 145 12.85 12.93 10.59
N ILE A 146 11.73 12.24 10.31
CA ILE A 146 11.61 10.78 10.51
C ILE A 146 12.64 10.03 9.67
N HIS A 147 12.79 10.38 8.39
CA HIS A 147 13.75 9.77 7.50
C HIS A 147 15.17 9.87 8.08
N LYS A 148 15.58 11.08 8.47
CA LYS A 148 16.90 11.34 9.04
C LYS A 148 17.11 10.66 10.39
N GLU A 149 16.15 10.76 11.31
CA GLU A 149 16.35 10.33 12.70
C GLU A 149 16.05 8.84 12.93
N PHE A 150 15.35 8.19 12.01
CA PHE A 150 14.99 6.78 12.14
C PHE A 150 15.42 5.94 10.93
N ILE A 151 14.95 6.24 9.71
CA ILE A 151 15.17 5.38 8.55
C ILE A 151 16.66 5.23 8.23
N THR A 152 17.41 6.34 8.12
CA THR A 152 18.84 6.32 7.74
C THR A 152 19.75 5.74 8.81
N LYS A 153 19.26 5.58 10.05
CA LYS A 153 20.03 5.00 11.15
C LYS A 153 19.95 3.48 11.24
N LYS A 154 19.15 2.85 10.39
CA LYS A 154 18.91 1.41 10.39
C LYS A 154 19.20 0.83 9.00
N ASN A 155 20.03 -0.21 8.94
CA ASN A 155 20.47 -0.80 7.67
C ASN A 155 19.46 -1.79 7.07
N ASP A 156 18.45 -2.19 7.83
CA ASP A 156 17.47 -3.22 7.50
C ASP A 156 16.04 -2.67 7.36
N VAL A 157 15.88 -1.34 7.38
CA VAL A 157 14.60 -0.67 7.18
C VAL A 157 14.45 -0.22 5.73
N GLN A 158 13.29 -0.49 5.15
CA GLN A 158 12.94 -0.08 3.79
C GLN A 158 12.69 1.44 3.68
N PRO A 159 12.73 2.03 2.48
CA PRO A 159 12.38 3.43 2.28
C PRO A 159 11.01 3.78 2.88
N LEU A 160 10.93 4.96 3.52
CA LEU A 160 9.69 5.47 4.09
C LEU A 160 8.66 5.71 2.99
N ILE A 161 7.41 5.31 3.22
CA ILE A 161 6.28 5.57 2.33
C ILE A 161 5.40 6.65 2.94
N MET A 162 4.86 7.56 2.12
CA MET A 162 3.82 8.49 2.56
C MET A 162 2.62 8.47 1.63
N CYS A 163 1.40 8.59 2.21
CA CYS A 163 0.21 8.92 1.46
C CYS A 163 -0.07 10.43 1.61
N PRO A 164 -0.06 11.22 0.54
CA PRO A 164 -0.31 12.65 0.60
C PRO A 164 -1.79 12.96 0.80
N THR A 165 -2.12 14.16 1.23
CA THR A 165 -3.52 14.60 1.34
C THR A 165 -4.15 14.79 -0.04
N GLU A 166 -3.42 15.39 -0.99
CA GLU A 166 -3.87 15.50 -2.38
C GLU A 166 -3.37 14.30 -3.19
N TYR A 167 -3.92 13.11 -2.93
CA TYR A 167 -3.44 11.82 -3.45
C TYR A 167 -4.03 11.44 -4.83
N ASN A 168 -4.81 12.33 -5.47
CA ASN A 168 -5.32 12.12 -6.83
C ASN A 168 -5.39 13.44 -7.61
N ARG A 169 -5.41 13.35 -8.96
CA ARG A 169 -5.38 14.53 -9.84
C ARG A 169 -6.58 15.46 -9.68
N SER A 170 -7.76 14.91 -9.38
CA SER A 170 -8.95 15.74 -9.22
C SER A 170 -8.90 16.64 -7.99
N TRP A 171 -8.11 16.29 -6.99
CA TRP A 171 -7.87 17.04 -5.75
C TRP A 171 -6.60 17.89 -5.80
N ALA A 172 -5.61 17.51 -6.60
CA ALA A 172 -4.35 18.22 -6.77
C ALA A 172 -4.53 19.54 -7.54
N LYS A 173 -5.15 20.54 -6.90
CA LYS A 173 -5.48 21.83 -7.51
C LYS A 173 -4.48 22.95 -7.23
N THR A 174 -3.53 22.69 -6.35
CA THR A 174 -2.53 23.65 -5.89
C THR A 174 -1.11 23.19 -6.26
N ASP A 175 -0.12 23.83 -5.69
CA ASP A 175 1.30 23.46 -5.77
C ASP A 175 1.70 22.39 -4.72
N TYR A 176 0.75 21.76 -4.05
CA TYR A 176 0.95 20.79 -2.98
C TYR A 176 1.93 19.66 -3.38
N LEU A 177 1.70 19.02 -4.54
CA LEU A 177 2.57 17.95 -5.02
C LEU A 177 3.94 18.47 -5.45
N ASP A 178 4.02 19.68 -6.03
CA ASP A 178 5.28 20.29 -6.42
C ASP A 178 6.13 20.67 -5.19
N ILE A 179 5.49 21.09 -4.09
CA ILE A 179 6.15 21.33 -2.80
C ILE A 179 6.70 20.02 -2.24
N LEU A 180 5.89 18.95 -2.20
CA LEU A 180 6.38 17.63 -1.79
C LEU A 180 7.54 17.16 -2.66
N GLY A 181 7.42 17.31 -3.99
CA GLY A 181 8.47 16.92 -4.93
C GLY A 181 9.79 17.65 -4.76
N THR A 182 9.75 18.90 -4.26
CA THR A 182 10.94 19.73 -4.05
C THR A 182 11.53 19.62 -2.65
N GLN A 183 10.69 19.42 -1.63
CA GLN A 183 11.11 19.51 -0.22
C GLN A 183 11.33 18.15 0.45
N LEU A 184 10.66 17.08 -0.01
CA LEU A 184 10.86 15.74 0.51
C LEU A 184 12.20 15.16 0.05
N ASP A 185 12.88 14.47 0.95
CA ASP A 185 14.03 13.63 0.61
C ASP A 185 13.65 12.66 -0.53
N PRO A 186 14.46 12.55 -1.59
CA PRO A 186 14.13 11.73 -2.76
C PRO A 186 13.97 10.24 -2.46
N ALA A 187 14.50 9.74 -1.34
CA ALA A 187 14.33 8.36 -0.91
C ALA A 187 12.91 8.07 -0.33
N ILE A 188 12.15 9.10 0.04
CA ILE A 188 10.78 8.92 0.55
C ILE A 188 9.82 8.69 -0.61
N GLN A 189 9.07 7.60 -0.56
CA GLN A 189 8.12 7.21 -1.60
C GLN A 189 6.77 7.89 -1.38
N ILE A 190 6.11 8.33 -2.47
CA ILE A 190 4.86 9.08 -2.43
C ILE A 190 3.76 8.27 -3.13
N MET A 191 2.66 8.02 -2.41
CA MET A 191 1.52 7.28 -2.93
C MET A 191 0.62 8.14 -3.82
N TRP A 192 -0.08 7.48 -4.76
CA TRP A 192 -0.98 8.09 -5.72
C TRP A 192 -2.08 7.14 -6.16
N THR A 193 -3.34 7.62 -6.23
CA THR A 193 -4.47 6.76 -6.61
C THR A 193 -4.90 6.88 -8.07
N GLY A 194 -4.33 7.82 -8.83
CA GLY A 194 -4.70 8.06 -10.22
C GLY A 194 -5.40 9.41 -10.43
N ASP A 195 -6.14 9.55 -11.51
CA ASP A 195 -6.83 10.81 -11.84
C ASP A 195 -7.98 11.14 -10.89
N ARG A 196 -8.51 10.13 -10.20
CA ARG A 196 -9.55 10.20 -9.16
C ARG A 196 -9.22 9.25 -8.01
N VAL A 197 -10.07 9.26 -6.97
CA VAL A 197 -9.99 8.29 -5.87
C VAL A 197 -10.09 6.85 -6.40
N VAL A 198 -11.08 6.58 -7.22
CA VAL A 198 -11.22 5.32 -7.99
C VAL A 198 -10.98 5.66 -9.46
N ALA A 199 -9.93 5.11 -10.04
CA ALA A 199 -9.49 5.46 -11.39
C ALA A 199 -8.74 4.31 -12.07
N ASP A 200 -8.70 4.36 -13.38
CA ASP A 200 -7.74 3.59 -14.18
C ASP A 200 -6.32 4.11 -13.92
N ILE A 201 -5.34 3.22 -13.96
CA ILE A 201 -3.92 3.57 -13.85
C ILE A 201 -3.35 3.62 -15.26
N THR A 202 -3.21 4.83 -15.78
CA THR A 202 -2.68 5.08 -17.12
C THR A 202 -1.25 5.59 -17.06
N LYS A 203 -0.46 5.30 -18.10
CA LYS A 203 0.89 5.85 -18.23
C LYS A 203 0.90 7.37 -18.15
N GLU A 204 -0.03 8.03 -18.85
CA GLU A 204 -0.15 9.51 -18.83
C GLU A 204 -0.39 10.03 -17.41
N GLY A 205 -1.35 9.43 -16.67
CA GLY A 205 -1.67 9.83 -15.30
C GLY A 205 -0.50 9.63 -14.35
N VAL A 206 0.25 8.54 -14.49
CA VAL A 206 1.45 8.27 -13.68
C VAL A 206 2.58 9.23 -14.04
N GLU A 207 2.86 9.49 -15.31
CA GLU A 207 3.86 10.47 -15.73
C GLU A 207 3.49 11.89 -15.29
N TRP A 208 2.20 12.23 -15.28
CA TRP A 208 1.72 13.53 -14.80
C TRP A 208 2.08 13.76 -13.32
N VAL A 209 1.88 12.78 -12.45
CA VAL A 209 2.24 12.92 -11.03
C VAL A 209 3.74 12.82 -10.83
N ASN A 210 4.45 11.93 -11.53
CA ASN A 210 5.90 11.77 -11.44
C ASN A 210 6.65 13.08 -11.71
N ASN A 211 6.18 13.86 -12.69
CA ASN A 211 6.76 15.17 -13.02
C ASN A 211 6.63 16.17 -11.86
N ARG A 212 5.56 16.12 -11.07
CA ARG A 212 5.33 16.99 -9.91
C ARG A 212 6.11 16.54 -8.68
N ILE A 213 5.98 15.27 -8.34
CA ILE A 213 6.66 14.71 -7.16
C ILE A 213 8.14 14.41 -7.40
N ARG A 214 8.64 14.55 -8.66
CA ARG A 214 10.03 14.40 -9.10
C ARG A 214 10.63 13.02 -8.78
N ARG A 215 9.80 11.99 -8.80
CA ARG A 215 10.17 10.59 -8.58
C ARG A 215 9.08 9.67 -9.12
N PRO A 216 9.36 8.37 -9.37
CA PRO A 216 8.32 7.40 -9.68
C PRO A 216 7.31 7.29 -8.54
N ALA A 217 6.01 7.34 -8.86
CA ALA A 217 4.93 7.21 -7.89
C ALA A 217 4.85 5.80 -7.32
N TYR A 218 4.32 5.72 -6.09
CA TYR A 218 3.87 4.47 -5.47
C TYR A 218 2.35 4.40 -5.62
N ILE A 219 1.82 3.48 -6.41
CA ILE A 219 0.39 3.43 -6.70
C ILE A 219 -0.38 2.80 -5.53
N TRP A 220 -1.42 3.49 -5.09
CA TRP A 220 -2.49 2.98 -4.24
C TRP A 220 -3.74 2.84 -5.12
N TRP A 221 -4.02 1.66 -5.62
CA TRP A 221 -5.12 1.45 -6.53
C TRP A 221 -6.41 1.04 -5.79
N ASN A 222 -7.45 1.85 -5.91
CA ASN A 222 -8.72 1.61 -5.23
C ASN A 222 -9.61 0.63 -6.02
N PHE A 223 -9.14 -0.61 -6.13
CA PHE A 223 -9.82 -1.78 -6.62
C PHE A 223 -9.19 -3.03 -5.97
N PRO A 224 -9.94 -3.99 -5.44
CA PRO A 224 -11.39 -4.15 -5.49
C PRO A 224 -12.15 -3.52 -4.29
N VAL A 225 -11.62 -2.49 -3.63
CA VAL A 225 -12.32 -1.86 -2.52
C VAL A 225 -13.78 -1.58 -2.88
N SER A 226 -14.70 -1.95 -1.98
CA SER A 226 -16.16 -1.84 -2.19
C SER A 226 -16.86 -1.04 -1.08
N ASP A 227 -16.13 -0.27 -0.30
CA ASP A 227 -16.69 0.53 0.80
C ASP A 227 -17.68 1.62 0.31
N TYR A 228 -17.57 2.04 -0.94
CA TYR A 228 -18.49 2.96 -1.61
C TYR A 228 -19.65 2.25 -2.38
N CYS A 229 -19.63 0.90 -2.47
CA CYS A 229 -20.62 0.07 -3.16
C CYS A 229 -20.79 -1.29 -2.45
N GLN A 230 -21.18 -1.23 -1.16
CA GLN A 230 -21.18 -2.38 -0.24
C GLN A 230 -22.14 -3.53 -0.62
N ASP A 231 -23.02 -3.29 -1.57
CA ASP A 231 -23.94 -4.29 -2.15
C ASP A 231 -23.29 -5.10 -3.30
N HIS A 232 -21.98 -4.88 -3.59
CA HIS A 232 -21.25 -5.55 -4.67
C HIS A 232 -20.02 -6.27 -4.15
N LEU A 233 -19.78 -7.49 -4.68
CA LEU A 233 -18.49 -8.18 -4.60
C LEU A 233 -17.71 -7.94 -5.90
N LEU A 234 -16.64 -7.19 -5.81
CA LEU A 234 -15.81 -6.83 -6.97
C LEU A 234 -14.78 -7.94 -7.27
N MET A 235 -15.28 -9.08 -7.77
CA MET A 235 -14.49 -10.27 -8.07
C MET A 235 -14.18 -10.45 -9.57
N GLY A 236 -14.47 -9.45 -10.38
CA GLY A 236 -14.20 -9.47 -11.82
C GLY A 236 -12.70 -9.27 -12.14
N PRO A 237 -12.37 -9.32 -13.45
CA PRO A 237 -11.02 -9.02 -13.92
C PRO A 237 -10.55 -7.62 -13.52
N ALA A 238 -9.27 -7.48 -13.21
CA ALA A 238 -8.64 -6.21 -12.84
C ALA A 238 -8.39 -5.36 -14.09
N TYR A 239 -9.46 -4.76 -14.62
CA TYR A 239 -9.41 -3.83 -15.75
C TYR A 239 -8.88 -2.46 -15.33
N GLY A 240 -8.56 -1.61 -16.33
CA GLY A 240 -8.10 -0.23 -16.08
C GLY A 240 -6.62 -0.11 -15.74
N LEU A 241 -5.82 -1.11 -16.05
CA LEU A 241 -4.38 -1.16 -15.87
C LEU A 241 -3.66 -1.07 -17.21
N ASP A 242 -2.94 0.03 -17.46
CA ASP A 242 -2.26 0.31 -18.72
C ASP A 242 -0.99 -0.53 -18.88
N THR A 243 -0.92 -1.32 -19.94
CA THR A 243 0.25 -2.16 -20.26
C THR A 243 1.47 -1.37 -20.74
N GLN A 244 1.34 -0.07 -20.97
CA GLN A 244 2.45 0.81 -21.31
C GLN A 244 3.07 1.51 -20.09
N ALA A 245 2.56 1.27 -18.89
CA ALA A 245 3.03 1.92 -17.67
C ALA A 245 4.30 1.25 -17.06
N ALA A 246 4.88 0.25 -17.71
CA ALA A 246 6.11 -0.40 -17.24
C ALA A 246 7.23 0.63 -17.03
N GLY A 247 7.95 0.51 -15.90
CA GLY A 247 9.07 1.40 -15.54
C GLY A 247 8.68 2.79 -15.04
N THR A 248 7.37 3.11 -14.90
CA THR A 248 6.92 4.44 -14.47
C THR A 248 6.64 4.55 -12.98
N MET A 249 6.56 3.43 -12.26
CA MET A 249 6.18 3.38 -10.83
C MET A 249 7.17 2.55 -10.00
N THR A 250 7.33 2.92 -8.72
CA THR A 250 8.20 2.20 -7.78
C THR A 250 7.45 1.12 -7.00
N GLY A 251 6.18 1.31 -6.76
CA GLY A 251 5.33 0.38 -6.04
C GLY A 251 3.89 0.39 -6.54
N PHE A 252 3.18 -0.70 -6.29
CA PHE A 252 1.77 -0.85 -6.63
C PHE A 252 1.07 -1.70 -5.57
N VAL A 253 0.11 -1.11 -4.87
CA VAL A 253 -0.73 -1.81 -3.92
C VAL A 253 -2.20 -1.60 -4.24
N SER A 254 -2.95 -2.69 -4.14
CA SER A 254 -4.40 -2.72 -4.28
C SER A 254 -5.04 -2.45 -2.93
N ASN A 255 -6.08 -1.61 -2.87
CA ASN A 255 -6.95 -1.49 -1.71
C ASN A 255 -8.09 -2.52 -1.85
N PRO A 256 -8.17 -3.53 -0.97
CA PRO A 256 -9.10 -4.65 -1.11
C PRO A 256 -10.49 -4.35 -0.54
N MET A 257 -11.41 -5.31 -0.71
CA MET A 257 -12.69 -5.32 0.00
C MET A 257 -12.50 -5.72 1.47
N GLU A 258 -13.48 -5.41 2.31
CA GLU A 258 -13.58 -5.96 3.69
C GLU A 258 -13.68 -7.50 3.70
N TYR A 259 -14.07 -8.11 2.59
CA TYR A 259 -14.16 -9.56 2.39
C TYR A 259 -12.81 -10.11 1.90
N ALA A 260 -11.98 -10.55 2.83
CA ALA A 260 -10.60 -10.97 2.57
C ALA A 260 -10.50 -12.05 1.49
N GLU A 261 -11.29 -13.13 1.60
CA GLU A 261 -11.25 -14.24 0.66
C GLU A 261 -11.73 -13.84 -0.75
N ALA A 262 -12.81 -13.06 -0.85
CA ALA A 262 -13.30 -12.57 -2.14
C ALA A 262 -12.31 -11.63 -2.83
N SER A 263 -11.54 -10.88 -2.07
CA SER A 263 -10.50 -9.98 -2.58
C SER A 263 -9.36 -10.71 -3.29
N LYS A 264 -9.09 -11.97 -2.97
CA LYS A 264 -7.99 -12.76 -3.55
C LYS A 264 -8.04 -12.82 -5.09
N VAL A 265 -9.24 -12.82 -5.67
CA VAL A 265 -9.42 -12.88 -7.14
C VAL A 265 -8.77 -11.65 -7.82
N ALA A 266 -9.13 -10.45 -7.37
CA ALA A 266 -8.58 -9.22 -7.92
C ALA A 266 -7.10 -9.04 -7.55
N ILE A 267 -6.71 -9.39 -6.32
CA ILE A 267 -5.32 -9.33 -5.84
C ILE A 267 -4.41 -10.23 -6.67
N PHE A 268 -4.87 -11.40 -7.11
CA PHE A 268 -4.14 -12.25 -8.03
C PHE A 268 -3.85 -11.52 -9.35
N GLY A 269 -4.86 -10.85 -9.92
CA GLY A 269 -4.72 -10.04 -11.13
C GLY A 269 -3.69 -8.92 -10.97
N VAL A 270 -3.66 -8.26 -9.81
CA VAL A 270 -2.63 -7.27 -9.46
C VAL A 270 -1.23 -7.91 -9.44
N GLY A 271 -1.12 -9.12 -8.90
CA GLY A 271 0.14 -9.88 -8.91
C GLY A 271 0.63 -10.13 -10.33
N MET A 272 -0.24 -10.57 -11.22
CA MET A 272 0.08 -10.81 -12.63
C MET A 272 0.48 -9.52 -13.36
N TYR A 273 -0.27 -8.44 -13.18
CA TYR A 273 0.04 -7.13 -13.75
C TYR A 273 1.41 -6.63 -13.32
N THR A 274 1.66 -6.57 -12.04
CA THR A 274 2.89 -5.99 -11.48
C THR A 274 4.13 -6.85 -11.72
N TRP A 275 3.94 -8.12 -12.09
CA TRP A 275 5.03 -9.01 -12.49
C TRP A 275 5.45 -8.80 -13.95
N ASN A 276 4.48 -8.63 -14.87
CA ASN A 276 4.74 -8.48 -16.31
C ASN A 276 3.69 -7.55 -16.93
N ILE A 277 3.92 -6.25 -16.83
CA ILE A 277 2.97 -5.20 -17.23
C ILE A 277 2.67 -5.26 -18.74
N GLU A 278 3.70 -5.39 -19.58
CA GLU A 278 3.56 -5.32 -21.03
C GLU A 278 2.69 -6.46 -21.61
N ASN A 279 2.71 -7.62 -20.95
CA ASN A 279 1.97 -8.80 -21.41
C ASN A 279 0.73 -9.11 -20.54
N TYR A 280 0.28 -8.15 -19.74
CA TYR A 280 -0.89 -8.34 -18.88
C TYR A 280 -2.18 -8.47 -19.70
N ASP A 281 -2.90 -9.55 -19.48
CA ASP A 281 -4.28 -9.76 -19.97
C ASP A 281 -5.20 -9.94 -18.75
N PRO A 282 -6.08 -8.96 -18.46
CA PRO A 282 -6.96 -9.02 -17.28
C PRO A 282 -7.92 -10.19 -17.30
N THR A 283 -8.42 -10.58 -18.48
CA THR A 283 -9.35 -11.71 -18.63
C THR A 283 -8.64 -13.04 -18.38
N GLN A 284 -7.43 -13.22 -18.90
CA GLN A 284 -6.64 -14.43 -18.66
C GLN A 284 -6.21 -14.49 -17.20
N ALA A 285 -5.71 -13.38 -16.63
CA ALA A 285 -5.32 -13.31 -15.21
C ALA A 285 -6.49 -13.65 -14.26
N TRP A 286 -7.69 -13.21 -14.59
CA TRP A 286 -8.89 -13.56 -13.83
C TRP A 286 -9.22 -15.07 -13.91
N LYS A 287 -9.11 -15.69 -15.10
CA LYS A 287 -9.29 -17.14 -15.25
C LYS A 287 -8.25 -17.91 -14.44
N ASP A 288 -7.01 -17.49 -14.51
CA ASP A 288 -5.90 -18.10 -13.75
C ASP A 288 -6.11 -17.94 -12.24
N ALA A 289 -6.65 -16.80 -11.79
CA ALA A 289 -7.06 -16.59 -10.40
C ALA A 289 -8.10 -17.60 -9.95
N CYS A 290 -9.17 -17.82 -10.75
CA CYS A 290 -10.21 -18.80 -10.44
C CYS A 290 -9.65 -20.22 -10.35
N ASP A 291 -8.76 -20.59 -11.28
CA ASP A 291 -8.11 -21.92 -11.28
C ASP A 291 -7.17 -22.09 -10.07
N PHE A 292 -6.47 -21.03 -9.67
CA PHE A 292 -5.53 -21.06 -8.56
C PHE A 292 -6.24 -21.10 -7.18
N ILE A 293 -7.33 -20.32 -7.03
CA ILE A 293 -8.05 -20.18 -5.76
C ILE A 293 -9.01 -21.35 -5.54
N MET A 294 -9.70 -21.81 -6.60
CA MET A 294 -10.73 -22.86 -6.55
C MET A 294 -10.47 -23.95 -7.60
N PRO A 295 -9.35 -24.68 -7.54
CA PRO A 295 -8.95 -25.62 -8.60
C PRO A 295 -9.99 -26.72 -8.88
N GLU A 296 -10.71 -27.18 -7.85
CA GLU A 296 -11.72 -28.23 -7.98
C GLU A 296 -13.08 -27.73 -8.52
N ALA A 297 -13.33 -26.44 -8.48
CA ALA A 297 -14.60 -25.82 -8.84
C ALA A 297 -14.45 -24.55 -9.71
N SER A 298 -13.33 -24.38 -10.41
CA SER A 298 -13.01 -23.14 -11.11
C SER A 298 -14.02 -22.75 -12.17
N MET A 299 -14.57 -23.72 -12.90
CA MET A 299 -15.63 -23.50 -13.90
C MET A 299 -16.91 -22.94 -13.25
N ALA A 300 -17.34 -23.48 -12.12
CA ALA A 300 -18.50 -22.98 -11.38
C ALA A 300 -18.21 -21.58 -10.80
N PHE A 301 -17.01 -21.38 -10.27
CA PHE A 301 -16.58 -20.10 -9.71
C PHE A 301 -16.54 -18.96 -10.74
N ARG A 302 -16.22 -19.27 -12.01
CA ARG A 302 -16.26 -18.30 -13.13
C ARG A 302 -17.68 -17.90 -13.55
N ILE A 303 -18.70 -18.69 -13.19
CA ILE A 303 -20.10 -18.44 -13.53
C ILE A 303 -20.81 -17.66 -12.42
N PHE A 304 -20.32 -17.80 -11.19
CA PHE A 304 -20.83 -17.10 -10.02
C PHE A 304 -20.56 -15.60 -10.09
#